data_604339c25c2f179668b836976f45c3eb
#
_entry.id   604339c25c2f179668b836976f45c3eb
#
_cell.length_a   1.000
_cell.length_b   1.000
_cell.length_c   1.000
_cell.angle_alpha   90.00
_cell.angle_beta   90.00
_cell.angle_gamma   90.00
#
_symmetry.space_group_name_H-M   'P 1'
#
loop_
_entity.id
_entity.type
_entity.pdbx_description
1 polymer ?
#
loop_
_entity_poly.entity_id
_entity_poly.type
_entity_poly.pdbx_seq_one_letter_code
_entity_poly.pdbx_strand_id
1 'polypeptide(L)'
;MSKVFIIGAAGKVGRRLVKQLVGRGHEAIALHRNPGQGSQLAALGATPVIGNLLELDPGQMARLMSGIDAVVFTAGAGGAGMDLTNAIDGRGLELAVAATIQAGVRRFILVSAFPDALRGSPSSEGFENYIAVKKRADVHLVGTGLDWVIVRPGTLLDDPGTGRIRADVAIPYGEVSRDDVAATLAELIEQPRVSRVIIELTQGDMPVSDAVRRLGHERCLQ
;
A
#
# COMPACT_ATOMS: atom_id res chain seq x y z
N MET A 1 -14.65 -6.85 -11.39
CA MET A 1 -13.91 -7.84 -10.56
C MET A 1 -12.45 -7.74 -10.96
N SER A 2 -11.55 -7.51 -10.02
CA SER A 2 -10.10 -7.41 -10.28
C SER A 2 -9.36 -8.43 -9.44
N LYS A 3 -8.22 -8.91 -9.95
CA LYS A 3 -7.31 -9.81 -9.26
C LYS A 3 -6.13 -9.00 -8.71
N VAL A 4 -6.02 -8.89 -7.39
CA VAL A 4 -5.11 -7.97 -6.70
C VAL A 4 -4.03 -8.74 -5.95
N PHE A 5 -2.77 -8.49 -6.29
CA PHE A 5 -1.62 -9.06 -5.58
C PHE A 5 -1.20 -8.17 -4.43
N ILE A 6 -1.21 -8.70 -3.20
CA ILE A 6 -0.97 -7.94 -1.98
C ILE A 6 0.37 -8.35 -1.37
N ILE A 7 1.35 -7.46 -1.40
CA ILE A 7 2.64 -7.61 -0.74
C ILE A 7 2.51 -7.04 0.66
N GLY A 8 2.77 -7.88 1.67
CA GLY A 8 2.52 -7.53 3.08
C GLY A 8 1.11 -7.88 3.56
N ALA A 9 0.43 -8.82 2.89
CA ALA A 9 -0.94 -9.25 3.19
C ALA A 9 -1.15 -9.73 4.63
N ALA A 10 -0.14 -10.32 5.26
CA ALA A 10 -0.20 -10.78 6.64
C ALA A 10 -0.05 -9.64 7.68
N GLY A 11 0.29 -8.42 7.25
CA GLY A 11 0.38 -7.23 8.09
C GLY A 11 -0.98 -6.68 8.51
N LYS A 12 -0.97 -5.71 9.44
CA LYS A 12 -2.21 -5.13 10.01
C LYS A 12 -3.09 -4.45 8.95
N VAL A 13 -2.52 -3.68 8.02
CA VAL A 13 -3.24 -3.05 6.89
C VAL A 13 -3.61 -4.12 5.85
N GLY A 14 -2.66 -5.01 5.50
CA GLY A 14 -2.86 -6.03 4.48
C GLY A 14 -4.04 -6.96 4.75
N ARG A 15 -4.20 -7.46 5.99
CA ARG A 15 -5.34 -8.32 6.39
C ARG A 15 -6.69 -7.59 6.27
N ARG A 16 -6.73 -6.30 6.60
CA ARG A 16 -7.91 -5.46 6.45
C ARG A 16 -8.24 -5.23 4.98
N LEU A 17 -7.21 -5.00 4.16
CA LEU A 17 -7.37 -4.88 2.71
C LEU A 17 -7.90 -6.17 2.09
N VAL A 18 -7.39 -7.34 2.48
CA VAL A 18 -7.94 -8.64 2.04
C VAL A 18 -9.44 -8.72 2.29
N LYS A 19 -9.89 -8.41 3.50
CA LYS A 19 -11.34 -8.41 3.85
C LYS A 19 -12.14 -7.46 2.98
N GLN A 20 -11.63 -6.24 2.75
CA GLN A 20 -12.30 -5.23 1.93
C GLN A 20 -12.43 -5.70 0.47
N LEU A 21 -11.37 -6.24 -0.11
CA LEU A 21 -11.38 -6.69 -1.50
C LEU A 21 -12.31 -7.90 -1.70
N VAL A 22 -12.21 -8.90 -0.84
CA VAL A 22 -13.09 -10.09 -0.89
C VAL A 22 -14.54 -9.70 -0.69
N GLY A 23 -14.84 -8.82 0.28
CA GLY A 23 -16.20 -8.31 0.53
C GLY A 23 -16.80 -7.53 -0.64
N ARG A 24 -15.95 -6.97 -1.52
CA ARG A 24 -16.35 -6.27 -2.76
C ARG A 24 -16.33 -7.16 -4.00
N GLY A 25 -16.07 -8.47 -3.85
CA GLY A 25 -16.05 -9.42 -4.95
C GLY A 25 -14.77 -9.41 -5.80
N HIS A 26 -13.66 -8.87 -5.28
CA HIS A 26 -12.34 -8.99 -5.91
C HIS A 26 -11.62 -10.26 -5.45
N GLU A 27 -10.66 -10.73 -6.27
CA GLU A 27 -9.73 -11.80 -5.89
C GLU A 27 -8.50 -11.20 -5.20
N ALA A 28 -8.25 -11.57 -3.95
CA ALA A 28 -7.07 -11.16 -3.20
C ALA A 28 -6.01 -12.26 -3.23
N ILE A 29 -4.89 -12.03 -3.91
CA ILE A 29 -3.72 -12.92 -3.93
C ILE A 29 -2.73 -12.40 -2.88
N ALA A 30 -2.57 -13.16 -1.80
CA ALA A 30 -1.94 -12.71 -0.58
C ALA A 30 -0.53 -13.29 -0.41
N LEU A 31 0.51 -12.49 -0.72
CA LEU A 31 1.89 -12.89 -0.51
C LEU A 31 2.21 -12.96 0.99
N HIS A 32 2.75 -14.09 1.44
CA HIS A 32 3.17 -14.29 2.83
C HIS A 32 4.48 -15.07 2.91
N ARG A 33 5.30 -14.82 3.95
CA ARG A 33 6.60 -15.48 4.12
C ARG A 33 6.56 -16.72 5.04
N ASN A 34 5.67 -16.72 6.04
CA ASN A 34 5.59 -17.79 7.03
C ASN A 34 4.43 -18.74 6.67
N PRO A 35 4.67 -20.06 6.59
CA PRO A 35 3.63 -21.04 6.23
C PRO A 35 2.35 -20.91 7.08
N GLY A 36 2.46 -20.68 8.38
CA GLY A 36 1.32 -20.50 9.28
C GLY A 36 0.44 -19.27 9.00
N GLN A 37 0.89 -18.31 8.17
CA GLN A 37 0.09 -17.17 7.77
C GLN A 37 -0.91 -17.52 6.66
N GLY A 38 -0.61 -18.54 5.85
CA GLY A 38 -1.42 -18.94 4.71
C GLY A 38 -2.85 -19.31 5.10
N SER A 39 -3.02 -20.17 6.12
CA SER A 39 -4.34 -20.58 6.62
C SER A 39 -5.17 -19.39 7.15
N GLN A 40 -4.51 -18.43 7.82
CA GLN A 40 -5.18 -17.23 8.32
C GLN A 40 -5.65 -16.32 7.19
N LEU A 41 -4.86 -16.19 6.11
CA LEU A 41 -5.23 -15.40 4.92
C LEU A 41 -6.33 -16.10 4.11
N ALA A 42 -6.27 -17.43 3.97
CA ALA A 42 -7.32 -18.21 3.35
C ALA A 42 -8.65 -18.09 4.11
N ALA A 43 -8.63 -18.08 5.44
CA ALA A 43 -9.82 -17.84 6.26
C ALA A 43 -10.45 -16.46 6.06
N LEU A 44 -9.71 -15.48 5.53
CA LEU A 44 -10.22 -14.17 5.13
C LEU A 44 -10.75 -14.14 3.69
N GLY A 45 -10.70 -15.27 2.97
CA GLY A 45 -11.13 -15.41 1.58
C GLY A 45 -10.04 -15.10 0.54
N ALA A 46 -8.79 -14.90 0.94
CA ALA A 46 -7.69 -14.71 -0.01
C ALA A 46 -7.15 -16.04 -0.56
N THR A 47 -6.51 -15.98 -1.71
CA THR A 47 -5.62 -17.04 -2.21
C THR A 47 -4.21 -16.76 -1.69
N PRO A 48 -3.71 -17.53 -0.68
CA PRO A 48 -2.37 -17.32 -0.14
C PRO A 48 -1.30 -17.81 -1.13
N VAL A 49 -0.23 -17.04 -1.25
CA VAL A 49 0.95 -17.39 -2.05
C VAL A 49 2.18 -17.23 -1.17
N ILE A 50 2.98 -18.31 -1.07
CA ILE A 50 4.21 -18.27 -0.27
C ILE A 50 5.34 -17.60 -1.04
N GLY A 51 6.06 -16.71 -0.38
CA GLY A 51 7.25 -16.04 -0.89
C GLY A 51 7.80 -15.03 0.10
N ASN A 52 9.13 -15.01 0.20
CA ASN A 52 9.83 -14.06 1.06
C ASN A 52 10.38 -12.92 0.21
N LEU A 53 9.93 -11.70 0.47
CA LEU A 53 10.37 -10.47 -0.23
C LEU A 53 11.90 -10.26 -0.18
N LEU A 54 12.57 -10.83 0.83
CA LEU A 54 14.03 -10.71 0.98
C LEU A 54 14.83 -11.78 0.20
N GLU A 55 14.16 -12.80 -0.32
CA GLU A 55 14.80 -13.96 -0.97
C GLU A 55 14.42 -14.08 -2.45
N LEU A 56 13.27 -13.54 -2.83
CA LEU A 56 12.82 -13.57 -4.22
C LEU A 56 13.66 -12.64 -5.10
N ASP A 57 13.88 -13.07 -6.34
CA ASP A 57 14.32 -12.19 -7.42
C ASP A 57 13.10 -11.62 -8.20
N PRO A 58 13.31 -10.59 -9.06
CA PRO A 58 12.21 -9.99 -9.83
C PRO A 58 11.47 -10.99 -10.72
N GLY A 59 12.18 -11.93 -11.36
CA GLY A 59 11.59 -12.94 -12.24
C GLY A 59 10.76 -13.97 -11.47
N GLN A 60 11.21 -14.37 -10.29
CA GLN A 60 10.45 -15.26 -9.40
C GLN A 60 9.16 -14.58 -8.95
N MET A 61 9.24 -13.34 -8.51
CA MET A 61 8.06 -12.57 -8.07
C MET A 61 7.12 -12.28 -9.25
N ALA A 62 7.63 -11.96 -10.43
CA ALA A 62 6.81 -11.73 -11.62
C ALA A 62 5.97 -12.96 -12.00
N ARG A 63 6.52 -14.18 -11.85
CA ARG A 63 5.75 -15.42 -12.06
C ARG A 63 4.56 -15.55 -11.10
N LEU A 64 4.72 -15.11 -9.85
CA LEU A 64 3.63 -15.10 -8.86
C LEU A 64 2.54 -14.07 -9.22
N MET A 65 2.87 -13.07 -10.03
CA MET A 65 1.96 -12.01 -10.49
C MET A 65 1.30 -12.31 -11.83
N SER A 66 1.36 -13.55 -12.34
CA SER A 66 0.70 -13.91 -13.60
C SER A 66 -0.81 -13.72 -13.55
N GLY A 67 -1.37 -12.97 -14.51
CA GLY A 67 -2.81 -12.70 -14.59
C GLY A 67 -3.36 -11.75 -13.51
N ILE A 68 -2.49 -10.94 -12.89
CA ILE A 68 -2.85 -9.93 -11.90
C ILE A 68 -3.21 -8.60 -12.59
N ASP A 69 -4.27 -7.94 -12.12
CA ASP A 69 -4.70 -6.62 -12.60
C ASP A 69 -4.01 -5.47 -11.86
N ALA A 70 -3.73 -5.65 -10.56
CA ALA A 70 -3.12 -4.62 -9.73
C ALA A 70 -2.26 -5.20 -8.61
N VAL A 71 -1.19 -4.47 -8.25
CA VAL A 71 -0.33 -4.77 -7.10
C VAL A 71 -0.55 -3.72 -6.02
N VAL A 72 -0.70 -4.17 -4.77
CA VAL A 72 -0.74 -3.28 -3.60
C VAL A 72 0.39 -3.64 -2.65
N PHE A 73 1.28 -2.68 -2.40
CA PHE A 73 2.42 -2.84 -1.48
C PHE A 73 2.08 -2.23 -0.12
N THR A 74 1.83 -3.08 0.85
CA THR A 74 1.55 -2.73 2.25
C THR A 74 2.63 -3.24 3.20
N ALA A 75 3.71 -3.84 2.67
CA ALA A 75 4.79 -4.34 3.49
C ALA A 75 5.61 -3.19 4.10
N GLY A 76 6.13 -3.44 5.28
CA GLY A 76 7.04 -2.54 5.98
C GLY A 76 7.69 -3.27 7.14
N ALA A 77 8.84 -2.80 7.60
CA ALA A 77 9.60 -3.40 8.70
C ALA A 77 8.91 -3.27 10.06
N GLY A 78 7.95 -2.35 10.21
CA GLY A 78 7.18 -2.19 11.44
C GLY A 78 8.01 -1.80 12.66
N GLY A 79 9.10 -1.06 12.48
CA GLY A 79 10.00 -0.64 13.57
C GLY A 79 11.05 -1.68 13.98
N ALA A 80 11.24 -2.74 13.19
CA ALA A 80 12.19 -3.84 13.50
C ALA A 80 13.68 -3.50 13.20
N GLY A 81 14.01 -2.21 13.14
CA GLY A 81 15.38 -1.71 12.93
C GLY A 81 15.69 -1.24 11.51
N MET A 82 16.78 -0.50 11.37
CA MET A 82 17.15 0.16 10.12
C MET A 82 17.46 -0.84 8.99
N ASP A 83 18.14 -1.94 9.28
CA ASP A 83 18.48 -2.95 8.26
C ASP A 83 17.24 -3.55 7.61
N LEU A 84 16.23 -3.90 8.41
CA LEU A 84 14.96 -4.42 7.91
C LEU A 84 14.15 -3.34 7.19
N THR A 85 14.19 -2.09 7.65
CA THR A 85 13.59 -0.96 6.95
C THR A 85 14.20 -0.79 5.56
N ASN A 86 15.52 -0.74 5.47
CA ASN A 86 16.24 -0.64 4.19
C ASN A 86 15.95 -1.85 3.27
N ALA A 87 15.84 -3.04 3.85
CA ALA A 87 15.60 -4.26 3.10
C ALA A 87 14.16 -4.38 2.60
N ILE A 88 13.15 -4.10 3.43
CA ILE A 88 11.73 -4.31 3.10
C ILE A 88 11.16 -3.06 2.42
N ASP A 89 11.22 -1.90 3.09
CA ASP A 89 10.62 -0.66 2.59
C ASP A 89 11.40 -0.04 1.41
N GLY A 90 12.73 -0.31 1.32
CA GLY A 90 13.60 0.11 0.23
C GLY A 90 13.70 -0.96 -0.86
N ARG A 91 14.71 -1.85 -0.77
CA ARG A 91 15.00 -2.87 -1.80
C ARG A 91 13.81 -3.77 -2.13
N GLY A 92 12.97 -4.10 -1.14
CA GLY A 92 11.76 -4.91 -1.36
C GLY A 92 10.72 -4.20 -2.23
N LEU A 93 10.60 -2.87 -2.11
CA LEU A 93 9.76 -2.11 -3.03
C LEU A 93 10.36 -2.09 -4.44
N GLU A 94 11.66 -1.82 -4.59
CA GLU A 94 12.34 -1.82 -5.88
C GLU A 94 12.18 -3.16 -6.60
N LEU A 95 12.34 -4.27 -5.87
CA LEU A 95 12.07 -5.62 -6.35
C LEU A 95 10.61 -5.77 -6.83
N ALA A 96 9.64 -5.35 -6.01
CA ALA A 96 8.22 -5.46 -6.34
C ALA A 96 7.84 -4.64 -7.58
N VAL A 97 8.40 -3.45 -7.74
CA VAL A 97 8.21 -2.59 -8.91
C VAL A 97 8.79 -3.27 -10.17
N ALA A 98 10.03 -3.76 -10.11
CA ALA A 98 10.66 -4.47 -11.22
C ALA A 98 9.86 -5.71 -11.63
N ALA A 99 9.39 -6.51 -10.66
CA ALA A 99 8.55 -7.68 -10.89
C ALA A 99 7.21 -7.32 -11.52
N THR A 100 6.58 -6.23 -11.07
CA THR A 100 5.31 -5.73 -11.60
C THR A 100 5.44 -5.35 -13.08
N ILE A 101 6.51 -4.63 -13.43
CA ILE A 101 6.82 -4.27 -14.83
C ILE A 101 7.07 -5.53 -15.66
N GLN A 102 7.87 -6.47 -15.17
CA GLN A 102 8.18 -7.73 -15.86
C GLN A 102 6.94 -8.62 -16.06
N ALA A 103 6.00 -8.60 -15.13
CA ALA A 103 4.73 -9.33 -15.23
C ALA A 103 3.71 -8.65 -16.18
N GLY A 104 4.02 -7.45 -16.70
CA GLY A 104 3.11 -6.67 -17.55
C GLY A 104 1.94 -6.05 -16.80
N VAL A 105 1.98 -6.02 -15.45
CA VAL A 105 0.96 -5.37 -14.62
C VAL A 105 1.20 -3.86 -14.63
N ARG A 106 0.17 -3.07 -14.85
CA ARG A 106 0.30 -1.61 -14.93
C ARG A 106 -0.01 -0.89 -13.63
N ARG A 107 -0.98 -1.39 -12.86
CA ARG A 107 -1.49 -0.73 -11.67
C ARG A 107 -0.65 -1.09 -10.44
N PHE A 108 -0.10 -0.06 -9.76
CA PHE A 108 0.68 -0.24 -8.52
C PHE A 108 0.25 0.77 -7.46
N ILE A 109 -0.16 0.30 -6.29
CA ILE A 109 -0.53 1.16 -5.15
C ILE A 109 0.45 0.91 -4.01
N LEU A 110 1.10 1.98 -3.53
CA LEU A 110 2.07 1.94 -2.44
C LEU A 110 1.49 2.58 -1.18
N VAL A 111 1.58 1.90 -0.06
CA VAL A 111 1.42 2.53 1.27
C VAL A 111 2.78 3.06 1.72
N SER A 112 2.92 4.38 1.68
CA SER A 112 4.11 5.11 2.10
C SER A 112 3.92 5.76 3.49
N ALA A 113 4.53 6.89 3.75
CA ALA A 113 4.40 7.65 4.98
C ALA A 113 4.41 9.16 4.70
N PHE A 114 3.82 9.95 5.60
CA PHE A 114 3.93 11.39 5.56
C PHE A 114 5.40 11.82 5.70
N PRO A 115 5.93 12.66 4.81
CA PRO A 115 7.30 13.15 4.92
C PRO A 115 7.53 14.02 6.17
N ASP A 116 6.47 14.68 6.62
CA ASP A 116 6.47 15.59 7.75
C ASP A 116 5.97 14.95 9.06
N ALA A 117 5.88 13.61 9.08
CA ALA A 117 5.47 12.88 10.26
C ALA A 117 6.36 13.23 11.46
N LEU A 118 5.74 13.57 12.59
CA LEU A 118 6.40 13.95 13.84
C LEU A 118 7.38 15.15 13.75
N ARG A 119 7.30 16.00 12.72
CA ARG A 119 8.11 17.23 12.65
C ARG A 119 7.85 18.12 13.86
N GLY A 120 8.94 18.62 14.43
CA GLY A 120 8.88 19.43 15.66
C GLY A 120 8.93 18.62 16.95
N SER A 121 8.93 17.29 16.87
CA SER A 121 9.17 16.40 18.01
C SER A 121 10.56 15.76 17.88
N PRO A 122 11.23 15.39 19.00
CA PRO A 122 12.47 14.62 18.94
C PRO A 122 12.25 13.33 18.16
N SER A 123 13.01 13.11 17.10
CA SER A 123 12.96 11.89 16.32
C SER A 123 14.16 11.01 16.61
N SER A 124 14.01 9.69 16.50
CA SER A 124 15.13 8.75 16.59
C SER A 124 15.82 8.60 15.24
N GLU A 125 17.11 8.23 15.24
CA GLU A 125 17.85 7.90 14.02
C GLU A 125 17.12 6.85 13.17
N GLY A 126 16.51 5.84 13.81
CA GLY A 126 15.73 4.81 13.14
C GLY A 126 14.50 5.38 12.44
N PHE A 127 13.85 6.39 13.03
CA PHE A 127 12.69 7.05 12.41
C PHE A 127 13.11 7.93 11.24
N GLU A 128 14.20 8.69 11.35
CA GLU A 128 14.76 9.48 10.25
C GLU A 128 15.16 8.58 9.07
N ASN A 129 15.83 7.45 9.34
CA ASN A 129 16.12 6.45 8.32
C ASN A 129 14.85 5.92 7.66
N TYR A 130 13.80 5.62 8.44
CA TYR A 130 12.51 5.16 7.91
C TYR A 130 11.90 6.17 6.94
N ILE A 131 11.80 7.44 7.32
CA ILE A 131 11.26 8.50 6.45
C ILE A 131 12.12 8.67 5.19
N ALA A 132 13.44 8.63 5.32
CA ALA A 132 14.36 8.73 4.18
C ALA A 132 14.17 7.55 3.20
N VAL A 133 14.02 6.32 3.73
CA VAL A 133 13.76 5.13 2.90
C VAL A 133 12.42 5.24 2.18
N LYS A 134 11.34 5.61 2.89
CA LYS A 134 10.02 5.79 2.28
C LYS A 134 10.04 6.86 1.19
N LYS A 135 10.73 7.97 1.40
CA LYS A 135 10.89 9.01 0.38
C LYS A 135 11.65 8.49 -0.86
N ARG A 136 12.74 7.73 -0.69
CA ARG A 136 13.46 7.12 -1.82
C ARG A 136 12.57 6.12 -2.57
N ALA A 137 11.78 5.33 -1.85
CA ALA A 137 10.81 4.40 -2.42
C ALA A 137 9.75 5.13 -3.27
N ASP A 138 9.21 6.24 -2.77
CA ASP A 138 8.29 7.09 -3.52
C ASP A 138 8.92 7.61 -4.82
N VAL A 139 10.16 8.14 -4.74
CA VAL A 139 10.91 8.66 -5.91
C VAL A 139 11.15 7.55 -6.94
N HIS A 140 11.53 6.35 -6.48
CA HIS A 140 11.73 5.20 -7.37
C HIS A 140 10.45 4.85 -8.14
N LEU A 141 9.32 4.74 -7.45
CA LEU A 141 8.03 4.40 -8.06
C LEU A 141 7.55 5.48 -9.03
N VAL A 142 7.66 6.76 -8.66
CA VAL A 142 7.29 7.92 -9.50
C VAL A 142 8.07 7.93 -10.81
N GLY A 143 9.34 7.52 -10.81
CA GLY A 143 10.19 7.42 -11.99
C GLY A 143 9.80 6.34 -12.99
N THR A 144 8.76 5.52 -12.71
CA THR A 144 8.34 4.42 -13.58
C THR A 144 7.19 4.80 -14.51
N GLY A 145 6.97 3.98 -15.54
CA GLY A 145 5.80 4.08 -16.43
C GLY A 145 4.51 3.47 -15.89
N LEU A 146 4.49 3.02 -14.63
CA LEU A 146 3.31 2.39 -14.02
C LEU A 146 2.17 3.40 -13.79
N ASP A 147 0.96 2.89 -13.68
CA ASP A 147 -0.22 3.63 -13.23
C ASP A 147 -0.24 3.59 -11.69
N TRP A 148 0.72 4.30 -11.09
CA TRP A 148 0.98 4.26 -9.67
C TRP A 148 0.08 5.21 -8.85
N VAL A 149 -0.20 4.82 -7.60
CA VAL A 149 -0.72 5.70 -6.55
C VAL A 149 0.12 5.49 -5.29
N ILE A 150 0.54 6.59 -4.67
CA ILE A 150 1.27 6.57 -3.40
C ILE A 150 0.32 7.13 -2.33
N VAL A 151 -0.08 6.29 -1.38
CA VAL A 151 -0.87 6.69 -0.23
C VAL A 151 0.06 6.92 0.95
N ARG A 152 0.05 8.13 1.49
CA ARG A 152 0.82 8.57 2.66
C ARG A 152 -0.12 8.74 3.85
N PRO A 153 -0.41 7.69 4.62
CA PRO A 153 -1.26 7.81 5.80
C PRO A 153 -0.56 8.55 6.93
N GLY A 154 -1.31 9.25 7.75
CA GLY A 154 -0.88 9.75 9.05
C GLY A 154 -0.56 8.63 10.03
N THR A 155 -0.50 8.93 11.33
CA THR A 155 -0.31 7.92 12.38
C THR A 155 -1.41 6.86 12.29
N LEU A 156 -0.97 5.61 12.16
CA LEU A 156 -1.86 4.46 11.99
C LEU A 156 -2.42 4.00 13.34
N LEU A 157 -3.75 4.05 13.49
CA LEU A 157 -4.47 3.56 14.67
C LEU A 157 -5.02 2.16 14.43
N ASP A 158 -5.22 1.41 15.52
CA ASP A 158 -5.90 0.10 15.50
C ASP A 158 -7.40 0.21 15.87
N ASP A 159 -7.90 1.43 16.10
CA ASP A 159 -9.31 1.71 16.34
C ASP A 159 -10.16 1.34 15.12
N PRO A 160 -11.44 1.02 15.30
CA PRO A 160 -12.37 0.78 14.20
C PRO A 160 -12.40 1.95 13.22
N GLY A 161 -12.49 1.65 11.93
CA GLY A 161 -12.63 2.67 10.90
C GLY A 161 -13.97 3.41 11.01
N THR A 162 -13.96 4.67 10.66
CA THR A 162 -15.16 5.52 10.60
C THR A 162 -15.81 5.52 9.22
N GLY A 163 -15.12 5.00 8.21
CA GLY A 163 -15.50 5.11 6.80
C GLY A 163 -15.37 6.54 6.25
N ARG A 164 -14.75 7.44 7.02
CA ARG A 164 -14.60 8.86 6.69
C ARG A 164 -13.14 9.30 6.78
N ILE A 165 -12.69 10.03 5.78
CA ILE A 165 -11.29 10.43 5.63
C ILE A 165 -11.18 11.90 5.16
N ARG A 166 -9.98 12.44 5.34
CA ARG A 166 -9.47 13.57 4.57
C ARG A 166 -8.34 13.02 3.68
N ALA A 167 -8.47 13.24 2.39
CA ALA A 167 -7.49 12.79 1.39
C ALA A 167 -7.27 13.89 0.36
N ASP A 168 -6.02 14.29 0.16
CA ASP A 168 -5.62 15.26 -0.85
C ASP A 168 -4.12 15.14 -1.14
N VAL A 169 -3.59 15.95 -2.07
CA VAL A 169 -2.16 15.98 -2.41
C VAL A 169 -1.29 16.56 -1.30
N ALA A 170 -1.86 17.44 -0.45
CA ALA A 170 -1.22 18.02 0.73
C ALA A 170 -2.29 18.36 1.78
N ILE A 171 -2.16 17.79 2.97
CA ILE A 171 -3.05 18.02 4.10
C ILE A 171 -2.25 18.09 5.41
N PRO A 172 -2.82 18.69 6.48
CA PRO A 172 -2.19 18.62 7.79
C PRO A 172 -1.98 17.18 8.25
N TYR A 173 -0.83 16.92 8.88
CA TYR A 173 -0.55 15.64 9.53
C TYR A 173 -1.57 15.34 10.63
N GLY A 174 -1.92 14.08 10.78
CA GLY A 174 -2.91 13.62 11.78
C GLY A 174 -2.89 12.10 11.89
N GLU A 175 -3.98 11.54 12.34
CA GLU A 175 -4.16 10.10 12.57
C GLU A 175 -5.16 9.51 11.58
N VAL A 176 -5.09 8.19 11.37
CA VAL A 176 -6.05 7.44 10.55
C VAL A 176 -6.13 5.98 11.00
N SER A 177 -7.34 5.42 11.04
CA SER A 177 -7.54 4.01 11.29
C SER A 177 -6.96 3.16 10.14
N ARG A 178 -6.34 2.02 10.49
CA ARG A 178 -5.93 1.01 9.49
C ARG A 178 -7.09 0.46 8.67
N ASP A 179 -8.31 0.46 9.22
CA ASP A 179 -9.52 0.07 8.49
C ASP A 179 -9.83 1.08 7.39
N ASP A 180 -9.73 2.39 7.68
CA ASP A 180 -9.97 3.45 6.71
C ASP A 180 -8.87 3.52 5.64
N VAL A 181 -7.62 3.24 6.01
CA VAL A 181 -6.54 3.05 5.02
C VAL A 181 -6.86 1.88 4.09
N ALA A 182 -7.26 0.74 4.62
CA ALA A 182 -7.61 -0.43 3.81
C ALA A 182 -8.84 -0.17 2.91
N ALA A 183 -9.85 0.53 3.41
CA ALA A 183 -11.01 0.94 2.62
C ALA A 183 -10.61 1.88 1.47
N THR A 184 -9.70 2.82 1.73
CA THR A 184 -9.15 3.72 0.71
C THR A 184 -8.39 2.96 -0.37
N LEU A 185 -7.55 1.99 0.02
CA LEU A 185 -6.82 1.15 -0.95
C LEU A 185 -7.76 0.32 -1.82
N ALA A 186 -8.82 -0.24 -1.23
CA ALA A 186 -9.83 -0.99 -1.99
C ALA A 186 -10.59 -0.08 -2.96
N GLU A 187 -10.98 1.13 -2.53
CA GLU A 187 -11.62 2.11 -3.40
C GLU A 187 -10.71 2.54 -4.57
N LEU A 188 -9.41 2.70 -4.34
CA LEU A 188 -8.44 3.02 -5.39
C LEU A 188 -8.31 1.90 -6.43
N ILE A 189 -8.58 0.65 -6.10
CA ILE A 189 -8.66 -0.46 -7.07
C ILE A 189 -9.88 -0.27 -7.99
N GLU A 190 -11.00 0.20 -7.46
CA GLU A 190 -12.24 0.44 -8.21
C GLU A 190 -12.21 1.75 -9.00
N GLN A 191 -11.26 2.66 -8.71
CA GLN A 191 -11.11 3.98 -9.33
C GLN A 191 -9.79 4.08 -10.13
N PRO A 192 -9.62 3.34 -11.24
CA PRO A 192 -8.34 3.30 -11.99
C PRO A 192 -7.95 4.66 -12.61
N ARG A 193 -8.90 5.60 -12.74
CA ARG A 193 -8.62 6.97 -13.20
C ARG A 193 -7.78 7.77 -12.22
N VAL A 194 -7.84 7.43 -10.91
CA VAL A 194 -6.94 8.00 -9.90
C VAL A 194 -5.57 7.35 -10.09
N SER A 195 -4.69 8.00 -10.80
CA SER A 195 -3.39 7.46 -11.21
C SER A 195 -2.32 8.54 -11.20
N ARG A 196 -1.06 8.14 -11.00
CA ARG A 196 0.13 9.02 -10.95
C ARG A 196 -0.03 10.15 -9.96
N VAL A 197 -0.51 9.83 -8.76
CA VAL A 197 -0.78 10.77 -7.69
C VAL A 197 -0.23 10.29 -6.36
N ILE A 198 0.27 11.25 -5.58
CA ILE A 198 0.56 11.09 -4.16
C ILE A 198 -0.64 11.62 -3.40
N ILE A 199 -1.14 10.85 -2.46
CA ILE A 199 -2.31 11.16 -1.64
C ILE A 199 -1.90 11.09 -0.18
N GLU A 200 -1.99 12.20 0.52
CA GLU A 200 -1.91 12.23 1.98
C GLU A 200 -3.28 11.90 2.57
N LEU A 201 -3.31 11.10 3.63
CA LEU A 201 -4.51 10.49 4.16
C LEU A 201 -4.57 10.58 5.68
N THR A 202 -5.61 11.21 6.20
CA THR A 202 -5.93 11.25 7.63
C THR A 202 -7.42 10.99 7.87
N GLN A 203 -7.80 10.82 9.13
CA GLN A 203 -9.21 10.85 9.51
C GLN A 203 -9.84 12.19 9.10
N GLY A 204 -11.11 12.17 8.72
CA GLY A 204 -11.84 13.35 8.26
C GLY A 204 -13.34 13.13 8.22
N ASP A 205 -14.03 13.97 7.44
CA ASP A 205 -15.51 14.00 7.43
C ASP A 205 -16.11 13.49 6.11
N MET A 206 -15.28 13.24 5.10
CA MET A 206 -15.77 12.80 3.79
C MET A 206 -15.81 11.27 3.72
N PRO A 207 -16.90 10.65 3.22
CA PRO A 207 -16.91 9.21 2.95
C PRO A 207 -15.74 8.80 2.04
N VAL A 208 -15.13 7.64 2.29
CA VAL A 208 -13.96 7.16 1.54
C VAL A 208 -14.20 7.18 0.04
N SER A 209 -15.36 6.68 -0.43
CA SER A 209 -15.70 6.63 -1.86
C SER A 209 -15.75 8.02 -2.50
N ASP A 210 -16.29 9.01 -1.79
CA ASP A 210 -16.43 10.37 -2.30
C ASP A 210 -15.08 11.08 -2.32
N ALA A 211 -14.26 10.89 -1.27
CA ALA A 211 -12.92 11.44 -1.20
C ALA A 211 -12.04 10.94 -2.35
N VAL A 212 -12.04 9.63 -2.61
CA VAL A 212 -11.26 9.03 -3.70
C VAL A 212 -11.79 9.47 -5.08
N ARG A 213 -13.11 9.50 -5.27
CA ARG A 213 -13.72 9.96 -6.52
C ARG A 213 -13.35 11.40 -6.85
N ARG A 214 -13.35 12.30 -5.86
CA ARG A 214 -12.94 13.70 -6.01
C ARG A 214 -11.54 13.81 -6.60
N LEU A 215 -10.57 13.04 -6.09
CA LEU A 215 -9.20 13.02 -6.60
C LEU A 215 -9.08 12.66 -8.09
N GLY A 216 -10.03 11.85 -8.60
CA GLY A 216 -10.10 11.49 -10.03
C GLY A 216 -10.68 12.59 -10.92
N HIS A 217 -11.60 13.43 -10.41
CA HIS A 217 -12.27 14.48 -11.19
C HIS A 217 -11.41 15.73 -11.35
N GLU A 218 -10.71 16.14 -10.31
CA GLU A 218 -9.87 17.35 -10.32
C GLU A 218 -8.72 17.29 -11.35
N ARG A 219 -8.33 16.08 -11.76
CA ARG A 219 -7.26 15.85 -12.76
C ARG A 219 -7.75 15.79 -14.22
N CYS A 220 -9.04 15.63 -14.46
CA CYS A 220 -9.59 15.67 -15.81
C CYS A 220 -9.79 17.11 -16.33
N LEU A 221 -9.55 18.12 -15.48
CA LEU A 221 -9.74 19.54 -15.80
C LEU A 221 -8.41 20.28 -16.04
N GLN A 222 -7.28 19.61 -16.01
CA GLN A 222 -5.94 20.10 -16.35
C GLN A 222 -5.40 19.40 -17.61
#